data_37b5270bf377d3042eeeecdbb9fcadfc
#
_entry.id   37b5270bf377d3042eeeecdbb9fcadfc
#
_cell.length_a   1.000
_cell.length_b   1.000
_cell.length_c   1.000
_cell.angle_alpha   90.00
_cell.angle_beta   90.00
_cell.angle_gamma   90.00
#
_symmetry.space_group_name_H-M   'P 1'
#
loop_
_entity.id
_entity.type
_entity.pdbx_description
1 polymer ?
#
loop_
_entity_poly.entity_id
_entity_poly.type
_entity_poly.pdbx_seq_one_letter_code
_entity_poly.pdbx_strand_id
1 'polypeptide(L)'
;MIVIIDYGMGNIASVEKSIKNIGRDVIISNDINIISNASSIILPGVGSFKQGMENLIQRNLINVLTEEVIKKKKPFLGICLGMQLIMDKGYEPVETDGLGWIKGEVIPIENQKLPLPHL
;
A
#
# COMPACT_ATOMS: atom_id res chain seq x y z
N MET A 1 16.52 -7.81 -0.78
CA MET A 1 16.20 -6.59 -1.54
C MET A 1 14.84 -6.06 -1.10
N ILE A 2 14.72 -4.76 -1.01
CA ILE A 2 13.44 -4.09 -0.74
C ILE A 2 12.62 -4.09 -2.03
N VAL A 3 11.34 -4.47 -1.94
CA VAL A 3 10.44 -4.45 -3.10
C VAL A 3 9.33 -3.43 -2.86
N ILE A 4 9.19 -2.50 -3.81
CA ILE A 4 8.07 -1.57 -3.86
C ILE A 4 6.99 -2.17 -4.75
N ILE A 5 5.79 -2.30 -4.22
CA ILE A 5 4.68 -2.93 -4.95
C ILE A 5 4.14 -1.98 -6.01
N ASP A 6 4.16 -2.43 -7.26
CA ASP A 6 3.58 -1.73 -8.39
C ASP A 6 2.16 -2.25 -8.64
N TYR A 7 1.17 -1.50 -8.17
CA TYR A 7 -0.23 -1.87 -8.36
C TYR A 7 -1.04 -0.76 -9.03
N GLY A 8 -0.36 0.14 -9.73
CA GLY A 8 -1.02 1.18 -10.52
C GLY A 8 -1.48 2.41 -9.74
N MET A 9 -1.04 2.58 -8.50
CA MET A 9 -1.41 3.74 -7.66
C MET A 9 -0.17 4.59 -7.36
N GLY A 10 0.08 5.54 -8.16
CA GLY A 10 1.02 6.68 -8.20
C GLY A 10 2.25 6.77 -7.30
N ASN A 11 3.16 7.66 -7.62
CA ASN A 11 4.36 8.08 -6.86
C ASN A 11 5.39 7.00 -6.53
N ILE A 12 5.40 5.91 -7.27
CA ILE A 12 6.36 4.82 -7.07
C ILE A 12 7.79 5.29 -7.28
N ALA A 13 8.02 6.07 -8.33
CA ALA A 13 9.36 6.54 -8.70
C ALA A 13 9.99 7.41 -7.62
N SER A 14 9.22 8.26 -6.95
CA SER A 14 9.75 9.11 -5.88
C SER A 14 10.14 8.31 -4.65
N VAL A 15 9.38 7.27 -4.32
CA VAL A 15 9.73 6.34 -3.23
C VAL A 15 11.01 5.58 -3.56
N GLU A 16 11.12 5.06 -4.78
CA GLU A 16 12.33 4.39 -5.24
C GLU A 16 13.56 5.28 -5.13
N LYS A 17 13.44 6.52 -5.60
CA LYS A 17 14.54 7.48 -5.54
C LYS A 17 14.98 7.75 -4.10
N SER A 18 14.02 7.93 -3.18
CA SER A 18 14.33 8.18 -1.77
C SER A 18 15.11 7.02 -1.16
N ILE A 19 14.72 5.78 -1.46
CA ILE A 19 15.40 4.60 -0.92
C ILE A 19 16.80 4.45 -1.51
N LYS A 20 16.97 4.67 -2.80
CA LYS A 20 18.29 4.66 -3.43
C LYS A 20 19.21 5.72 -2.86
N ASN A 21 18.67 6.91 -2.54
CA ASN A 21 19.45 8.01 -1.97
C ASN A 21 20.02 7.67 -0.60
N ILE A 22 19.40 6.80 0.17
CA ILE A 22 19.95 6.34 1.46
C ILE A 22 20.82 5.09 1.34
N GLY A 23 21.16 4.70 0.10
CA GLY A 23 22.12 3.63 -0.15
C GLY A 23 21.57 2.22 -0.09
N ARG A 24 20.26 2.04 -0.23
CA ARG A 24 19.62 0.72 -0.20
C ARG A 24 19.25 0.24 -1.59
N ASP A 25 19.39 -1.05 -1.81
CA ASP A 25 18.92 -1.71 -3.02
C ASP A 25 17.42 -1.87 -2.98
N VAL A 26 16.76 -1.50 -4.07
CA VAL A 26 15.30 -1.51 -4.18
C VAL A 26 14.89 -1.84 -5.60
N ILE A 27 13.78 -2.55 -5.75
CA ILE A 27 13.17 -2.84 -7.04
C ILE A 27 11.68 -2.57 -6.99
N ILE A 28 11.13 -2.06 -8.08
CA ILE A 28 9.68 -1.88 -8.27
C ILE A 28 9.17 -3.13 -8.98
N SER A 29 8.16 -3.80 -8.44
CA SER A 29 7.63 -5.01 -9.06
C SER A 29 6.23 -5.35 -8.61
N ASN A 30 5.52 -6.08 -9.46
CA ASN A 30 4.28 -6.78 -9.10
C ASN A 30 4.39 -8.29 -9.42
N ASP A 31 5.59 -8.78 -9.64
CA ASP A 31 5.84 -10.19 -9.87
C ASP A 31 5.82 -10.95 -8.54
N ILE A 32 4.99 -12.00 -8.49
CA ILE A 32 4.80 -12.79 -7.26
C ILE A 32 6.10 -13.39 -6.77
N ASN A 33 6.95 -13.89 -7.67
CA ASN A 33 8.23 -14.50 -7.29
C ASN A 33 9.19 -13.47 -6.70
N ILE A 34 9.24 -12.27 -7.27
CA ILE A 34 10.08 -11.19 -6.77
C ILE A 34 9.61 -10.76 -5.39
N ILE A 35 8.30 -10.62 -5.20
CA ILE A 35 7.71 -10.26 -3.90
C ILE A 35 8.00 -11.34 -2.87
N SER A 36 7.87 -12.61 -3.23
CA SER A 36 8.12 -13.74 -2.33
C SER A 36 9.58 -13.79 -1.85
N ASN A 37 10.51 -13.31 -2.66
CA ASN A 37 11.93 -13.29 -2.32
C ASN A 37 12.40 -11.97 -1.71
N ALA A 38 11.51 -11.02 -1.49
CA ALA A 38 11.86 -9.74 -0.90
C ALA A 38 12.31 -9.88 0.55
N SER A 39 13.25 -9.05 0.98
CA SER A 39 13.61 -8.94 2.39
C SER A 39 12.63 -8.05 3.15
N SER A 40 12.06 -7.07 2.48
CA SER A 40 11.02 -6.19 3.02
C SER A 40 10.17 -5.63 1.89
N ILE A 41 8.97 -5.17 2.24
CA ILE A 41 7.95 -4.78 1.26
C ILE A 41 7.45 -3.38 1.59
N ILE A 42 7.35 -2.54 0.56
CA ILE A 42 6.75 -1.21 0.65
C ILE A 42 5.51 -1.16 -0.22
N LEU A 43 4.38 -0.78 0.37
CA LEU A 43 3.13 -0.56 -0.34
C LEU A 43 2.85 0.95 -0.36
N PRO A 44 3.18 1.63 -1.45
CA PRO A 44 2.89 3.06 -1.60
C PRO A 44 1.49 3.25 -2.11
N GLY A 45 1.13 4.48 -2.43
CA GLY A 45 -0.05 4.76 -3.22
C GLY A 45 -0.65 6.12 -2.91
N VAL A 46 -1.27 6.69 -3.93
CA VAL A 46 -2.14 7.86 -3.82
C VAL A 46 -3.41 7.57 -4.61
N GLY A 47 -4.55 8.05 -4.12
CA GLY A 47 -5.81 7.82 -4.78
C GLY A 47 -6.87 7.30 -3.81
N SER A 48 -7.95 6.79 -4.36
CA SER A 48 -9.06 6.31 -3.55
C SER A 48 -8.81 4.92 -2.99
N PHE A 49 -9.35 4.67 -1.82
CA PHE A 49 -9.30 3.37 -1.16
C PHE A 49 -9.89 2.26 -2.04
N LYS A 50 -11.04 2.52 -2.64
CA LYS A 50 -11.71 1.55 -3.51
C LYS A 50 -10.84 1.17 -4.71
N GLN A 51 -10.27 2.16 -5.39
CA GLN A 51 -9.43 1.89 -6.56
C GLN A 51 -8.17 1.12 -6.17
N GLY A 52 -7.57 1.45 -5.03
CA GLY A 52 -6.41 0.74 -4.52
C GLY A 52 -6.70 -0.74 -4.30
N MET A 53 -7.81 -1.05 -3.63
CA MET A 53 -8.21 -2.44 -3.40
C MET A 53 -8.53 -3.18 -4.70
N GLU A 54 -9.25 -2.54 -5.62
CA GLU A 54 -9.54 -3.13 -6.93
C GLU A 54 -8.26 -3.47 -7.68
N ASN A 55 -7.29 -2.57 -7.66
CA ASN A 55 -6.02 -2.79 -8.34
C ASN A 55 -5.22 -3.95 -7.74
N LEU A 56 -5.21 -4.09 -6.43
CA LEU A 56 -4.57 -5.23 -5.77
C LEU A 56 -5.27 -6.55 -6.13
N ILE A 57 -6.59 -6.56 -6.16
CA ILE A 57 -7.38 -7.74 -6.51
C ILE A 57 -7.11 -8.14 -7.95
N GLN A 58 -7.18 -7.21 -8.88
CA GLN A 58 -6.99 -7.49 -10.32
C GLN A 58 -5.61 -8.05 -10.63
N ARG A 59 -4.60 -7.67 -9.85
CA ARG A 59 -3.22 -8.13 -10.05
C ARG A 59 -2.87 -9.36 -9.24
N ASN A 60 -3.83 -9.94 -8.53
CA ASN A 60 -3.65 -11.12 -7.67
C ASN A 60 -2.55 -10.94 -6.63
N LEU A 61 -2.46 -9.74 -6.04
CA LEU A 61 -1.40 -9.41 -5.10
C LEU A 61 -1.77 -9.66 -3.64
N ILE A 62 -3.06 -9.78 -3.32
CA ILE A 62 -3.49 -9.88 -1.91
C ILE A 62 -2.93 -11.12 -1.24
N ASN A 63 -3.00 -12.27 -1.90
CA ASN A 63 -2.55 -13.53 -1.29
C ASN A 63 -1.04 -13.52 -1.02
N VAL A 64 -0.23 -13.10 -1.99
CA VAL A 64 1.23 -13.07 -1.79
C VAL A 64 1.62 -12.05 -0.72
N LEU A 65 0.98 -10.89 -0.70
CA LEU A 65 1.26 -9.88 0.32
C LEU A 65 0.88 -10.39 1.71
N THR A 66 -0.28 -11.01 1.86
CA THR A 66 -0.71 -11.57 3.15
C THR A 66 0.24 -12.67 3.61
N GLU A 67 0.64 -13.55 2.72
CA GLU A 67 1.59 -14.62 3.04
C GLU A 67 2.93 -14.05 3.55
N GLU A 68 3.49 -13.09 2.80
CA GLU A 68 4.82 -12.58 3.11
C GLU A 68 4.81 -11.63 4.31
N VAL A 69 3.79 -10.80 4.46
CA VAL A 69 3.75 -9.78 5.51
C VAL A 69 3.16 -10.33 6.81
N ILE A 70 2.04 -11.02 6.74
CA ILE A 70 1.33 -11.48 7.94
C ILE A 70 1.85 -12.82 8.43
N LYS A 71 1.96 -13.81 7.56
CA LYS A 71 2.40 -15.14 7.97
C LYS A 71 3.91 -15.23 8.18
N LYS A 72 4.70 -14.73 7.25
CA LYS A 72 6.17 -14.74 7.35
C LYS A 72 6.73 -13.56 8.11
N LYS A 73 5.90 -12.57 8.42
CA LYS A 73 6.27 -11.41 9.23
C LYS A 73 7.44 -10.61 8.65
N LYS A 74 7.50 -10.46 7.34
CA LYS A 74 8.50 -9.59 6.71
C LYS A 74 8.25 -8.14 7.10
N PRO A 75 9.30 -7.33 7.26
CA PRO A 75 9.12 -5.90 7.47
C PRO A 75 8.30 -5.29 6.35
N PHE A 76 7.34 -4.45 6.72
CA PHE A 76 6.37 -3.85 5.82
C PHE A 76 6.20 -2.37 6.13
N LEU A 77 6.16 -1.54 5.11
CA LEU A 77 5.87 -0.11 5.24
C LEU A 77 4.75 0.27 4.26
N GLY A 78 3.63 0.72 4.81
CA GLY A 78 2.56 1.33 4.03
C GLY A 78 2.71 2.84 4.01
N ILE A 79 2.62 3.46 2.84
CA ILE A 79 2.79 4.91 2.67
C ILE A 79 1.49 5.48 2.09
N CYS A 80 0.93 6.50 2.73
CA CYS A 80 -0.32 7.16 2.31
C CYS A 80 -1.42 6.13 2.09
N LEU A 81 -1.95 6.03 0.87
CA LEU A 81 -2.98 5.04 0.55
C LEU A 81 -2.56 3.62 0.95
N GLY A 82 -1.30 3.25 0.75
CA GLY A 82 -0.81 1.94 1.13
C GLY A 82 -0.98 1.65 2.62
N MET A 83 -0.79 2.66 3.47
CA MET A 83 -1.06 2.54 4.90
C MET A 83 -2.56 2.39 5.19
N GLN A 84 -3.40 3.07 4.44
CA GLN A 84 -4.85 3.00 4.63
C GLN A 84 -5.41 1.63 4.25
N LEU A 85 -4.90 1.03 3.18
CA LEU A 85 -5.42 -0.24 2.65
C LEU A 85 -5.26 -1.42 3.61
N ILE A 86 -4.37 -1.33 4.60
CA ILE A 86 -4.19 -2.42 5.57
C ILE A 86 -5.30 -2.51 6.61
N MET A 87 -6.16 -1.51 6.69
CA MET A 87 -7.29 -1.47 7.62
C MET A 87 -8.43 -2.39 7.15
N ASP A 88 -9.43 -2.57 8.01
CA ASP A 88 -10.60 -3.39 7.69
C ASP A 88 -11.44 -2.81 6.56
N LYS A 89 -11.67 -1.50 6.59
CA LYS A 89 -12.58 -0.82 5.67
C LYS A 89 -12.14 0.61 5.39
N GLY A 90 -12.50 1.10 4.21
CA GLY A 90 -12.42 2.49 3.85
C GLY A 90 -13.73 2.98 3.23
N TYR A 91 -13.89 4.30 3.18
CA TYR A 91 -15.12 4.94 2.70
C TYR A 91 -14.81 5.99 1.63
N GLU A 92 -13.88 5.70 0.73
CA GLU A 92 -13.52 6.60 -0.36
C GLU A 92 -13.64 5.90 -1.72
N PRO A 93 -14.68 6.20 -2.50
CA PRO A 93 -15.83 7.06 -2.22
C PRO A 93 -16.96 6.32 -1.52
N VAL A 94 -16.91 4.99 -1.45
CA VAL A 94 -17.94 4.15 -0.86
C VAL A 94 -17.32 3.13 0.09
N GLU A 95 -18.13 2.53 0.92
CA GLU A 95 -17.67 1.47 1.82
C GLU A 95 -16.98 0.36 1.02
N THR A 96 -15.75 0.07 1.37
CA THR A 96 -14.91 -0.91 0.67
C THR A 96 -14.10 -1.68 1.70
N ASP A 97 -14.06 -3.00 1.58
CA ASP A 97 -13.20 -3.83 2.44
C ASP A 97 -11.73 -3.61 2.08
N GLY A 98 -10.90 -3.43 3.12
CA GLY A 98 -9.46 -3.35 2.99
C GLY A 98 -8.81 -4.72 3.16
N LEU A 99 -7.50 -4.72 3.37
CA LEU A 99 -6.73 -5.95 3.58
C LEU A 99 -7.04 -6.61 4.93
N GLY A 100 -7.55 -5.84 5.89
CA GLY A 100 -7.96 -6.37 7.18
C GLY A 100 -6.81 -6.82 8.07
N TRP A 101 -5.61 -6.30 7.86
CA TRP A 101 -4.46 -6.68 8.67
C TRP A 101 -4.46 -5.98 10.03
N ILE A 102 -5.04 -4.80 10.11
CA ILE A 102 -5.18 -4.02 11.33
C ILE A 102 -6.63 -3.61 11.45
N LYS A 103 -7.21 -3.79 12.63
CA LYS A 103 -8.59 -3.35 12.89
C LYS A 103 -8.68 -1.83 12.83
N GLY A 104 -9.67 -1.34 12.14
CA GLY A 104 -9.92 0.08 12.00
C GLY A 104 -10.54 0.43 10.66
N GLU A 105 -10.91 1.67 10.54
CA GLU A 105 -11.58 2.19 9.35
C GLU A 105 -10.94 3.48 8.90
N VAL A 106 -10.93 3.70 7.59
CA VAL A 106 -10.49 4.95 6.97
C VAL A 106 -11.73 5.75 6.63
N ILE A 107 -11.95 6.85 7.34
CA ILE A 107 -13.13 7.70 7.17
C ILE A 107 -12.73 9.10 6.73
N PRO A 108 -13.63 9.82 6.04
CA PRO A 108 -13.39 11.23 5.72
C PRO A 108 -13.25 12.07 6.98
N ILE A 109 -12.42 13.09 6.93
CA ILE A 109 -12.30 14.05 8.02
C ILE A 109 -13.52 14.97 8.00
N GLU A 110 -14.27 15.00 9.09
CA GLU A 110 -15.53 15.74 9.17
C GLU A 110 -15.41 17.15 9.75
N ASN A 111 -14.24 17.54 10.23
CA ASN A 111 -14.07 18.87 10.80
C ASN A 111 -14.16 19.94 9.72
N GLN A 112 -15.25 20.70 9.74
CA GLN A 112 -15.54 21.71 8.73
C GLN A 112 -14.97 23.09 9.07
N LYS A 113 -14.32 23.26 10.22
CA LYS A 113 -13.83 24.57 10.65
C LYS A 113 -12.48 24.93 10.03
N LEU A 114 -11.73 23.97 9.56
CA LEU A 114 -10.43 24.18 8.96
C LEU A 114 -10.41 23.65 7.53
N PRO A 115 -9.68 24.34 6.62
CA PRO A 115 -9.48 23.80 5.28
C PRO A 115 -8.78 22.46 5.35
N LEU A 116 -9.23 21.50 4.53
CA LEU A 116 -8.55 20.22 4.40
C LEU A 116 -7.50 20.32 3.30
N PRO A 117 -6.31 19.70 3.48
CA PRO A 117 -5.33 19.65 2.41
C PRO A 117 -5.85 18.82 1.24
N HIS A 118 -5.45 19.22 0.04
CA HIS A 118 -5.72 18.47 -1.20
C HIS A 118 -4.41 17.87 -1.70
N LEU A 119 -4.45 16.58 -1.95
CA LEU A 119 -3.28 15.85 -2.47
C LEU A 119 -3.48 15.46 -3.93
#